data_46c07bff2019fff4fbc4e4692bba8634
#
_entry.id   46c07bff2019fff4fbc4e4692bba8634
#
_cell.length_a   1.000
_cell.length_b   1.000
_cell.length_c   1.000
_cell.angle_alpha   90.00
_cell.angle_beta   90.00
_cell.angle_gamma   90.00
#
_symmetry.space_group_name_H-M   'P 1'
#
loop_
_entity.id
_entity.type
_entity.pdbx_description
1 polymer ?
#
loop_
_entity_poly.entity_id
_entity_poly.type
_entity_poly.pdbx_seq_one_letter_code
_entity_poly.pdbx_strand_id
1 'polypeptide(L)'
;MKDKTFVTKHNVYYAWEADREERDLDEASRGGLQLIYGGCFHSRFRRDSGVVYRYRVDYQPKIPDMMDYRAAFEAQGWEYVNSTFNGWHYFRKLFDPALPESEYEIYTDRQSYAEMQNRWIRLIAVMGSLCLVIGAANIWLGLSASSVFNTVVGAVDVLIALCLFPGIFIAKRKRDGQKGPWVLPAKALYPLLLAFLVITLAGAVYMAAGGNAGSGNVVYRQSAAFDPADGALPDRTFTVDQTGWYTVDWALDSGGAEVTFQVTDENGSSLVDITCSDLCNCGNTIRLKKGETYTVRYELGAPDGSDQVVFLTSVWG
;
A
#
# COMPACT_ATOMS: atom_id res chain seq x y z
N MET A 1 16.03 -37.02 -2.03
CA MET A 1 15.50 -37.35 -0.68
C MET A 1 15.45 -36.05 0.12
N LYS A 2 14.25 -35.59 0.54
CA LYS A 2 14.18 -34.45 1.47
C LYS A 2 14.78 -34.89 2.79
N ASP A 3 15.77 -34.17 3.26
CA ASP A 3 16.38 -34.42 4.59
C ASP A 3 15.30 -34.26 5.68
N LYS A 4 14.92 -35.37 6.32
CA LYS A 4 13.88 -35.41 7.35
C LYS A 4 14.31 -34.75 8.67
N THR A 5 15.58 -34.32 8.75
CA THR A 5 16.16 -33.71 9.94
C THR A 5 15.64 -32.29 10.16
N PHE A 6 15.26 -31.58 9.09
CA PHE A 6 14.80 -30.22 9.17
C PHE A 6 13.32 -30.08 8.85
N VAL A 7 12.66 -29.13 9.52
CA VAL A 7 11.24 -28.79 9.33
C VAL A 7 11.12 -27.30 9.17
N THR A 8 10.39 -26.84 8.14
CA THR A 8 10.02 -25.43 7.97
C THR A 8 8.56 -25.26 8.32
N LYS A 9 8.27 -24.30 9.19
CA LYS A 9 6.89 -23.87 9.50
C LYS A 9 6.68 -22.44 8.99
N HIS A 10 5.57 -22.20 8.35
CA HIS A 10 5.16 -20.86 7.92
C HIS A 10 4.29 -20.25 9.00
N ASN A 11 4.83 -19.27 9.69
CA ASN A 11 4.15 -18.54 10.75
C ASN A 11 4.37 -17.04 10.53
N VAL A 12 3.35 -16.26 10.82
CA VAL A 12 3.40 -14.80 10.81
C VAL A 12 2.81 -14.32 12.12
N TYR A 13 3.55 -13.46 12.81
CA TYR A 13 3.13 -12.84 14.06
C TYR A 13 3.21 -11.33 13.95
N TYR A 14 2.28 -10.64 14.58
CA TYR A 14 2.42 -9.21 14.81
C TYR A 14 3.38 -8.95 15.97
N ALA A 15 3.93 -7.74 16.02
CA ALA A 15 4.80 -7.34 17.13
C ALA A 15 4.14 -7.50 18.52
N TRP A 16 2.83 -7.33 18.62
CA TRP A 16 2.06 -7.53 19.85
C TRP A 16 1.69 -8.99 20.12
N GLU A 17 2.04 -9.91 19.25
CA GLU A 17 1.89 -11.35 19.41
C GLU A 17 3.20 -12.05 19.80
N ALA A 18 4.25 -11.29 20.16
CA ALA A 18 5.57 -11.85 20.55
C ALA A 18 5.45 -12.95 21.61
N ASP A 19 4.67 -12.73 22.66
CA ASP A 19 4.42 -13.76 23.71
C ASP A 19 3.70 -15.00 23.16
N ARG A 20 2.97 -14.91 22.08
CA ARG A 20 2.36 -16.05 21.41
C ARG A 20 3.41 -16.80 20.59
N GLU A 21 4.27 -16.07 19.89
CA GLU A 21 5.38 -16.65 19.17
C GLU A 21 6.31 -17.42 20.11
N GLU A 22 6.68 -16.84 21.25
CA GLU A 22 7.50 -17.50 22.28
C GLU A 22 6.85 -18.79 22.78
N ARG A 23 5.54 -18.77 23.10
CA ARG A 23 4.81 -19.97 23.51
C ARG A 23 4.78 -21.05 22.43
N ASP A 24 4.54 -20.66 21.17
CA ASP A 24 4.51 -21.59 20.04
C ASP A 24 5.91 -22.22 19.79
N LEU A 25 6.99 -21.48 20.03
CA LEU A 25 8.37 -21.95 19.97
C LEU A 25 8.70 -22.91 21.14
N ASP A 26 8.28 -22.57 22.35
CA ASP A 26 8.44 -23.41 23.54
C ASP A 26 7.69 -24.74 23.39
N GLU A 27 6.48 -24.70 22.82
CA GLU A 27 5.70 -25.90 22.52
C GLU A 27 6.35 -26.75 21.42
N ALA A 28 6.86 -26.12 20.37
CA ALA A 28 7.60 -26.81 19.32
C ALA A 28 8.84 -27.52 19.89
N SER A 29 9.57 -26.88 20.80
CA SER A 29 10.74 -27.46 21.48
C SER A 29 10.37 -28.68 22.32
N ARG A 30 9.31 -28.60 23.11
CA ARG A 30 8.76 -29.74 23.85
C ARG A 30 8.35 -30.90 22.93
N GLY A 31 7.92 -30.58 21.72
CA GLY A 31 7.61 -31.55 20.65
C GLY A 31 8.86 -32.07 19.90
N GLY A 32 10.07 -31.75 20.33
CA GLY A 32 11.32 -32.20 19.72
C GLY A 32 11.70 -31.43 18.44
N LEU A 33 11.23 -30.19 18.28
CA LEU A 33 11.59 -29.31 17.17
C LEU A 33 12.36 -28.10 17.71
N GLN A 34 13.68 -28.07 17.51
CA GLN A 34 14.53 -26.99 17.99
C GLN A 34 14.72 -25.94 16.92
N LEU A 35 14.46 -24.67 17.26
CA LEU A 35 14.62 -23.53 16.34
C LEU A 35 16.09 -23.36 15.97
N ILE A 36 16.35 -23.29 14.67
CA ILE A 36 17.67 -22.96 14.12
C ILE A 36 17.64 -21.63 13.34
N TYR A 37 16.45 -21.18 12.95
CA TYR A 37 16.24 -19.90 12.29
C TYR A 37 14.81 -19.42 12.53
N GLY A 38 14.64 -18.28 13.17
CA GLY A 38 13.39 -17.55 13.31
C GLY A 38 13.30 -16.44 12.25
N GLY A 39 12.18 -16.34 11.58
CA GLY A 39 11.97 -15.35 10.53
C GLY A 39 10.54 -14.82 10.50
N CYS A 40 10.33 -13.67 9.85
CA CYS A 40 9.04 -13.00 9.81
C CYS A 40 7.93 -13.81 9.12
N PHE A 41 8.28 -14.70 8.20
CA PHE A 41 7.32 -15.45 7.37
C PHE A 41 7.45 -16.97 7.51
N HIS A 42 8.60 -17.42 7.94
CA HIS A 42 8.87 -18.84 8.16
C HIS A 42 9.96 -19.02 9.21
N SER A 43 9.87 -20.11 9.95
CA SER A 43 10.88 -20.56 10.90
C SER A 43 11.37 -21.95 10.53
N ARG A 44 12.67 -22.21 10.69
CA ARG A 44 13.29 -23.52 10.44
C ARG A 44 13.68 -24.17 11.75
N PHE A 45 13.37 -25.45 11.85
CA PHE A 45 13.60 -26.26 13.03
C PHE A 45 14.45 -27.48 12.66
N ARG A 46 15.27 -27.92 13.60
CA ARG A 46 15.93 -29.23 13.56
C ARG A 46 15.15 -30.18 14.47
N ARG A 47 14.97 -31.43 14.04
CA ARG A 47 14.42 -32.48 14.90
C ARG A 47 15.48 -32.90 15.90
N ASP A 48 15.18 -32.72 17.17
CA ASP A 48 16.00 -33.07 18.27
C ASP A 48 15.13 -33.21 19.53
N SER A 49 14.81 -34.45 19.90
CA SER A 49 13.98 -34.74 21.09
C SER A 49 14.78 -34.93 22.35
N GLY A 50 16.13 -34.89 22.26
CA GLY A 50 17.03 -35.08 23.43
C GLY A 50 17.18 -33.83 24.28
N VAL A 51 16.71 -32.66 23.80
CA VAL A 51 16.82 -31.37 24.49
C VAL A 51 15.51 -30.62 24.41
N VAL A 52 15.27 -29.80 25.42
CA VAL A 52 14.13 -28.84 25.44
C VAL A 52 14.69 -27.46 25.75
N TYR A 53 14.29 -26.47 24.94
CA TYR A 53 14.67 -25.09 25.18
C TYR A 53 13.43 -24.25 25.45
N ARG A 54 13.65 -23.15 26.19
CA ARG A 54 12.77 -21.99 26.26
C ARG A 54 13.26 -20.93 25.26
N TYR A 55 12.35 -20.29 24.55
CA TYR A 55 12.64 -19.26 23.55
C TYR A 55 12.08 -17.92 23.98
N ARG A 56 12.87 -16.86 23.76
CA ARG A 56 12.44 -15.47 23.97
C ARG A 56 12.87 -14.62 22.79
N VAL A 57 12.12 -13.57 22.55
CA VAL A 57 12.39 -12.63 21.47
C VAL A 57 12.57 -11.22 22.02
N ASP A 58 13.60 -10.53 21.54
CA ASP A 58 13.83 -9.11 21.81
C ASP A 58 13.68 -8.30 20.53
N TYR A 59 13.12 -7.10 20.63
CA TYR A 59 13.05 -6.15 19.54
C TYR A 59 14.07 -5.03 19.72
N GLN A 60 15.15 -5.08 18.93
CA GLN A 60 16.23 -4.09 18.93
C GLN A 60 16.68 -3.80 17.50
N PRO A 61 16.08 -2.79 16.82
CA PRO A 61 16.36 -2.53 15.41
C PRO A 61 17.74 -1.90 15.17
N LYS A 62 18.38 -1.35 16.21
CA LYS A 62 19.73 -0.77 16.15
C LYS A 62 20.54 -1.25 17.32
N ILE A 63 21.56 -2.03 17.05
CA ILE A 63 22.52 -2.51 18.02
C ILE A 63 23.88 -1.88 17.69
N PRO A 64 24.42 -1.03 18.57
CA PRO A 64 25.73 -0.38 18.35
C PRO A 64 26.85 -1.41 18.28
N ASP A 65 26.85 -2.36 19.22
CA ASP A 65 27.78 -3.47 19.26
C ASP A 65 27.04 -4.79 19.45
N MET A 66 27.12 -5.66 18.45
CA MET A 66 26.47 -6.97 18.46
C MET A 66 27.17 -7.94 19.42
N MET A 67 28.47 -7.80 19.66
CA MET A 67 29.21 -8.68 20.56
C MET A 67 28.80 -8.39 22.00
N ASP A 68 28.79 -7.14 22.41
CA ASP A 68 28.35 -6.73 23.75
C ASP A 68 26.90 -7.09 24.01
N TYR A 69 26.03 -6.87 23.00
CA TYR A 69 24.62 -7.24 23.08
C TYR A 69 24.44 -8.73 23.34
N ARG A 70 25.14 -9.60 22.60
CA ARG A 70 25.05 -11.06 22.78
C ARG A 70 25.66 -11.49 24.11
N ALA A 71 26.81 -10.92 24.48
CA ALA A 71 27.47 -11.24 25.73
C ALA A 71 26.61 -10.95 26.98
N ALA A 72 25.78 -9.89 26.92
CA ALA A 72 24.85 -9.55 27.99
C ALA A 72 23.77 -10.64 28.21
N PHE A 73 23.30 -11.29 27.15
CA PHE A 73 22.36 -12.41 27.23
C PHE A 73 23.07 -13.73 27.59
N GLU A 74 24.25 -13.95 27.03
CA GLU A 74 25.07 -15.14 27.34
C GLU A 74 25.44 -15.20 28.82
N ALA A 75 25.72 -14.05 29.44
CA ALA A 75 25.97 -13.95 30.89
C ALA A 75 24.76 -14.40 31.75
N GLN A 76 23.57 -14.39 31.18
CA GLN A 76 22.32 -14.86 31.82
C GLN A 76 21.94 -16.29 31.40
N GLY A 77 22.82 -16.98 30.64
CA GLY A 77 22.62 -18.36 30.18
C GLY A 77 21.74 -18.47 28.91
N TRP A 78 21.50 -17.35 28.20
CA TRP A 78 20.80 -17.37 26.94
C TRP A 78 21.78 -17.58 25.77
N GLU A 79 21.38 -18.40 24.82
CA GLU A 79 22.10 -18.63 23.58
C GLU A 79 21.40 -17.87 22.45
N TYR A 80 22.15 -17.07 21.70
CA TYR A 80 21.64 -16.36 20.55
C TYR A 80 21.39 -17.32 19.37
N VAL A 81 20.22 -17.26 18.75
CA VAL A 81 19.86 -18.08 17.59
C VAL A 81 20.09 -17.31 16.29
N ASN A 82 19.34 -16.23 16.07
CA ASN A 82 19.50 -15.34 14.92
C ASN A 82 18.68 -14.05 15.10
N SER A 83 18.81 -13.13 14.12
CA SER A 83 17.94 -11.96 14.00
C SER A 83 17.20 -11.95 12.68
N THR A 84 16.10 -11.19 12.64
CA THR A 84 15.36 -10.84 11.43
C THR A 84 15.81 -9.49 10.88
N PHE A 85 15.53 -9.21 9.61
CA PHE A 85 15.88 -7.96 8.96
C PHE A 85 15.20 -6.73 9.59
N ASN A 86 14.08 -6.91 10.28
CA ASN A 86 13.30 -5.85 10.92
C ASN A 86 13.59 -5.68 12.42
N GLY A 87 14.64 -6.31 12.94
CA GLY A 87 15.17 -6.04 14.28
C GLY A 87 14.65 -6.94 15.41
N TRP A 88 14.03 -8.07 15.10
CA TRP A 88 13.73 -9.11 16.10
C TRP A 88 14.91 -10.03 16.25
N HIS A 89 15.28 -10.36 17.50
CA HIS A 89 16.37 -11.24 17.89
C HIS A 89 15.81 -12.41 18.66
N TYR A 90 16.24 -13.63 18.32
CA TYR A 90 15.79 -14.88 18.94
C TYR A 90 16.88 -15.41 19.84
N PHE A 91 16.46 -15.74 21.06
CA PHE A 91 17.30 -16.34 22.08
C PHE A 91 16.68 -17.64 22.54
N ARG A 92 17.53 -18.59 23.00
CA ARG A 92 17.09 -19.83 23.61
C ARG A 92 17.90 -20.09 24.89
N LYS A 93 17.28 -20.73 25.86
CA LYS A 93 17.91 -21.17 27.09
C LYS A 93 17.49 -22.61 27.36
N LEU A 94 18.44 -23.47 27.75
CA LEU A 94 18.16 -24.88 28.05
C LEU A 94 17.13 -24.95 29.19
N PHE A 95 16.09 -25.78 29.01
CA PHE A 95 15.04 -25.90 29.99
C PHE A 95 15.54 -26.86 31.11
N ASP A 96 15.48 -26.39 32.34
CA ASP A 96 15.72 -27.15 33.56
C ASP A 96 14.45 -27.07 34.44
N PRO A 97 13.79 -28.21 34.72
CA PRO A 97 12.56 -28.20 35.52
C PRO A 97 12.81 -27.80 37.00
N ALA A 98 14.07 -27.75 37.46
CA ALA A 98 14.40 -27.26 38.78
C ALA A 98 14.41 -25.74 38.93
N LEU A 99 14.47 -25.00 37.79
CA LEU A 99 14.48 -23.54 37.77
C LEU A 99 13.05 -22.97 37.72
N PRO A 100 12.79 -21.86 38.41
CA PRO A 100 11.51 -21.19 38.33
C PRO A 100 11.32 -20.56 36.96
N GLU A 101 10.04 -20.37 36.52
CA GLU A 101 9.72 -19.77 35.24
C GLU A 101 10.29 -18.34 35.05
N SER A 102 10.51 -17.61 36.16
CA SER A 102 11.14 -16.28 36.13
C SER A 102 12.58 -16.29 35.60
N GLU A 103 13.29 -17.39 35.68
CA GLU A 103 14.64 -17.55 35.11
C GLU A 103 14.65 -17.64 33.58
N TYR A 104 13.47 -17.83 32.98
CA TYR A 104 13.27 -17.89 31.54
C TYR A 104 12.70 -16.59 30.97
N GLU A 105 12.72 -15.50 31.74
CA GLU A 105 12.36 -14.16 31.26
C GLU A 105 13.62 -13.36 30.96
N ILE A 106 13.66 -12.71 29.80
CA ILE A 106 14.77 -11.81 29.42
C ILE A 106 14.60 -10.41 29.98
N TYR A 107 13.36 -10.06 30.36
CA TYR A 107 13.04 -8.80 31.01
C TYR A 107 12.66 -9.05 32.45
N THR A 108 13.54 -8.70 33.37
CA THR A 108 13.33 -8.90 34.80
C THR A 108 12.48 -7.81 35.45
N ASP A 109 12.29 -6.69 34.76
CA ASP A 109 11.49 -5.58 35.23
C ASP A 109 10.53 -5.04 34.18
N ARG A 110 9.44 -4.40 34.66
CA ARG A 110 8.41 -3.85 33.79
C ARG A 110 8.90 -2.69 32.90
N GLN A 111 9.91 -1.96 33.34
CA GLN A 111 10.42 -0.82 32.59
C GLN A 111 11.16 -1.28 31.33
N SER A 112 12.08 -2.22 31.46
CA SER A 112 12.83 -2.80 30.33
C SER A 112 11.92 -3.43 29.29
N TYR A 113 10.88 -4.15 29.74
CA TYR A 113 9.85 -4.69 28.84
C TYR A 113 9.05 -3.57 28.14
N ALA A 114 8.67 -2.52 28.87
CA ALA A 114 7.96 -1.38 28.29
C ALA A 114 8.83 -0.61 27.30
N GLU A 115 10.13 -0.50 27.53
CA GLU A 115 11.07 0.13 26.59
C GLU A 115 11.17 -0.64 25.27
N MET A 116 11.26 -1.97 25.34
CA MET A 116 11.19 -2.83 24.17
C MET A 116 9.88 -2.62 23.41
N GLN A 117 8.74 -2.65 24.10
CA GLN A 117 7.44 -2.40 23.48
C GLN A 117 7.36 -1.01 22.85
N ASN A 118 7.86 0.04 23.51
CA ASN A 118 7.82 1.40 23.00
C ASN A 118 8.66 1.58 21.72
N ARG A 119 9.69 0.75 21.48
CA ARG A 119 10.46 0.77 20.24
C ARG A 119 9.60 0.41 19.04
N TRP A 120 8.90 -0.73 19.09
CA TRP A 120 8.05 -1.14 17.97
C TRP A 120 6.72 -0.38 17.91
N ILE A 121 6.17 0.08 19.05
CA ILE A 121 4.98 0.96 19.09
C ILE A 121 5.24 2.25 18.31
N ARG A 122 6.41 2.87 18.50
CA ARG A 122 6.78 4.08 17.74
C ARG A 122 6.83 3.81 16.24
N LEU A 123 7.42 2.69 15.83
CA LEU A 123 7.46 2.29 14.43
C LEU A 123 6.04 2.15 13.86
N ILE A 124 5.17 1.40 14.53
CA ILE A 124 3.77 1.21 14.11
C ILE A 124 3.00 2.53 14.07
N ALA A 125 3.20 3.40 15.07
CA ALA A 125 2.55 4.71 15.10
C ALA A 125 2.95 5.58 13.90
N VAL A 126 4.24 5.63 13.58
CA VAL A 126 4.74 6.36 12.39
C VAL A 126 4.19 5.76 11.11
N MET A 127 4.30 4.45 10.92
CA MET A 127 3.80 3.76 9.72
C MET A 127 2.29 3.93 9.55
N GLY A 128 1.53 3.73 10.63
CA GLY A 128 0.07 3.91 10.62
C GLY A 128 -0.34 5.35 10.30
N SER A 129 0.37 6.34 10.84
CA SER A 129 0.12 7.76 10.52
C SER A 129 0.44 8.09 9.08
N LEU A 130 1.55 7.59 8.53
CA LEU A 130 1.88 7.74 7.11
C LEU A 130 0.81 7.11 6.22
N CYS A 131 0.36 5.89 6.52
CA CYS A 131 -0.73 5.24 5.78
C CYS A 131 -2.02 6.07 5.84
N LEU A 132 -2.36 6.69 6.97
CA LEU A 132 -3.55 7.56 7.06
C LEU A 132 -3.40 8.81 6.18
N VAL A 133 -2.25 9.49 6.21
CA VAL A 133 -2.02 10.71 5.43
C VAL A 133 -2.00 10.40 3.95
N ILE A 134 -1.25 9.39 3.53
CA ILE A 134 -1.16 8.96 2.12
C ILE A 134 -2.53 8.45 1.65
N GLY A 135 -3.21 7.66 2.46
CA GLY A 135 -4.54 7.14 2.17
C GLY A 135 -5.58 8.25 1.97
N ALA A 136 -5.59 9.23 2.87
CA ALA A 136 -6.49 10.38 2.74
C ALA A 136 -6.20 11.21 1.48
N ALA A 137 -4.91 11.44 1.17
CA ALA A 137 -4.50 12.15 -0.03
C ALA A 137 -4.92 11.39 -1.31
N ASN A 138 -4.70 10.07 -1.36
CA ASN A 138 -5.10 9.24 -2.49
C ASN A 138 -6.63 9.20 -2.67
N ILE A 139 -7.40 9.12 -1.59
CA ILE A 139 -8.88 9.18 -1.66
C ILE A 139 -9.30 10.55 -2.21
N TRP A 140 -8.73 11.63 -1.70
CA TRP A 140 -9.06 12.98 -2.17
C TRP A 140 -8.74 13.17 -3.65
N LEU A 141 -7.54 12.76 -4.09
CA LEU A 141 -7.13 12.79 -5.50
C LEU A 141 -8.03 11.90 -6.37
N GLY A 142 -8.36 10.69 -5.88
CA GLY A 142 -9.22 9.77 -6.58
C GLY A 142 -10.63 10.31 -6.81
N LEU A 143 -11.21 10.98 -5.81
CA LEU A 143 -12.52 11.60 -5.91
C LEU A 143 -12.47 12.85 -6.80
N SER A 144 -11.44 13.68 -6.70
CA SER A 144 -11.28 14.91 -7.48
C SER A 144 -11.03 14.64 -8.97
N ALA A 145 -10.25 13.61 -9.29
CA ALA A 145 -9.89 13.25 -10.67
C ALA A 145 -10.69 12.04 -11.21
N SER A 146 -11.76 11.61 -10.52
CA SER A 146 -12.58 10.43 -10.86
C SER A 146 -11.75 9.15 -11.06
N SER A 147 -10.62 9.04 -10.38
CA SER A 147 -9.70 7.90 -10.48
C SER A 147 -10.08 6.81 -9.47
N VAL A 148 -10.70 5.74 -9.95
CA VAL A 148 -11.03 4.55 -9.13
C VAL A 148 -9.78 3.94 -8.52
N PHE A 149 -8.66 3.92 -9.24
CA PHE A 149 -7.40 3.37 -8.77
C PHE A 149 -6.90 4.10 -7.51
N ASN A 150 -6.78 5.42 -7.55
CA ASN A 150 -6.35 6.21 -6.39
C ASN A 150 -7.31 6.05 -5.21
N THR A 151 -8.62 6.03 -5.45
CA THR A 151 -9.62 5.83 -4.39
C THR A 151 -9.45 4.47 -3.71
N VAL A 152 -9.23 3.39 -4.47
CA VAL A 152 -9.02 2.04 -3.94
C VAL A 152 -7.71 1.97 -3.17
N VAL A 153 -6.60 2.49 -3.71
CA VAL A 153 -5.30 2.55 -3.03
C VAL A 153 -5.44 3.27 -1.69
N GLY A 154 -6.05 4.45 -1.70
CA GLY A 154 -6.25 5.24 -0.49
C GLY A 154 -7.12 4.53 0.56
N ALA A 155 -8.21 3.87 0.12
CA ALA A 155 -9.07 3.12 1.04
C ALA A 155 -8.30 1.97 1.73
N VAL A 156 -7.39 1.32 1.04
CA VAL A 156 -6.60 0.24 1.63
C VAL A 156 -5.49 0.77 2.53
N ASP A 157 -4.84 1.88 2.21
CA ASP A 157 -3.90 2.53 3.12
C ASP A 157 -4.57 2.87 4.46
N VAL A 158 -5.80 3.41 4.42
CA VAL A 158 -6.60 3.66 5.62
C VAL A 158 -6.92 2.34 6.36
N LEU A 159 -7.28 1.28 5.64
CA LEU A 159 -7.55 -0.03 6.24
C LEU A 159 -6.30 -0.59 6.93
N ILE A 160 -5.12 -0.47 6.32
CA ILE A 160 -3.84 -0.87 6.92
C ILE A 160 -3.62 -0.12 8.24
N ALA A 161 -3.82 1.19 8.25
CA ALA A 161 -3.68 1.99 9.46
C ALA A 161 -4.66 1.53 10.55
N LEU A 162 -5.92 1.27 10.20
CA LEU A 162 -6.94 0.75 11.12
C LEU A 162 -6.59 -0.65 11.66
N CYS A 163 -5.79 -1.43 10.94
CA CYS A 163 -5.27 -2.71 11.43
C CYS A 163 -4.04 -2.55 12.34
N LEU A 164 -3.23 -1.51 12.15
CA LEU A 164 -2.01 -1.28 12.93
C LEU A 164 -2.28 -0.65 14.29
N PHE A 165 -3.15 0.36 14.37
CA PHE A 165 -3.41 1.09 15.62
C PHE A 165 -3.94 0.25 16.78
N PRO A 166 -4.82 -0.76 16.59
CA PRO A 166 -5.23 -1.64 17.69
C PRO A 166 -4.05 -2.33 18.37
N GLY A 167 -2.95 -2.62 17.64
CA GLY A 167 -1.74 -3.20 18.22
C GLY A 167 -1.13 -2.35 19.33
N ILE A 168 -1.15 -1.02 19.19
CA ILE A 168 -0.67 -0.08 20.23
C ILE A 168 -1.53 -0.20 21.50
N PHE A 169 -2.85 -0.29 21.31
CA PHE A 169 -3.79 -0.41 22.44
C PHE A 169 -3.66 -1.76 23.16
N ILE A 170 -3.46 -2.84 22.38
CA ILE A 170 -3.22 -4.19 22.92
C ILE A 170 -1.96 -4.21 23.77
N ALA A 171 -0.86 -3.64 23.26
CA ALA A 171 0.41 -3.59 23.98
C ALA A 171 0.27 -2.85 25.31
N LYS A 172 -0.40 -1.69 25.30
CA LYS A 172 -0.66 -0.95 26.53
C LYS A 172 -1.50 -1.74 27.54
N ARG A 173 -2.57 -2.40 27.10
CA ARG A 173 -3.40 -3.24 27.97
C ARG A 173 -2.65 -4.44 28.53
N LYS A 174 -1.84 -5.12 27.73
CA LYS A 174 -0.99 -6.23 28.20
C LYS A 174 -0.02 -5.78 29.27
N ARG A 175 0.61 -4.61 29.10
CA ARG A 175 1.50 -4.01 30.10
C ARG A 175 0.79 -3.74 31.44
N ASP A 176 -0.50 -3.38 31.38
CA ASP A 176 -1.33 -3.15 32.56
C ASP A 176 -1.95 -4.45 33.12
N GLY A 177 -1.54 -5.62 32.62
CA GLY A 177 -2.05 -6.94 33.03
C GLY A 177 -3.48 -7.24 32.57
N GLN A 178 -4.02 -6.45 31.65
CA GLN A 178 -5.39 -6.61 31.12
C GLN A 178 -5.38 -7.44 29.85
N LYS A 179 -6.46 -8.21 29.61
CA LYS A 179 -6.68 -8.88 28.32
C LYS A 179 -6.90 -7.83 27.22
N GLY A 180 -6.13 -7.94 26.15
CA GLY A 180 -6.33 -7.12 24.95
C GLY A 180 -7.66 -7.44 24.23
N PRO A 181 -8.19 -6.51 23.40
CA PRO A 181 -9.35 -6.80 22.57
C PRO A 181 -8.99 -7.92 21.55
N TRP A 182 -10.04 -8.58 21.06
CA TRP A 182 -9.85 -9.50 19.95
C TRP A 182 -9.41 -8.71 18.69
N VAL A 183 -8.38 -9.18 18.00
CA VAL A 183 -7.95 -8.67 16.70
C VAL A 183 -7.79 -9.81 15.74
N LEU A 184 -7.96 -9.51 14.46
CA LEU A 184 -7.75 -10.48 13.41
C LEU A 184 -6.30 -11.00 13.48
N PRO A 185 -6.08 -12.33 13.55
CA PRO A 185 -4.74 -12.88 13.65
C PRO A 185 -3.90 -12.56 12.40
N ALA A 186 -2.60 -12.37 12.57
CA ALA A 186 -1.68 -12.05 11.48
C ALA A 186 -1.81 -13.02 10.29
N LYS A 187 -2.04 -14.30 10.55
CA LYS A 187 -2.24 -15.34 9.52
C LYS A 187 -3.40 -15.04 8.56
N ALA A 188 -4.43 -14.35 9.02
CA ALA A 188 -5.60 -14.02 8.20
C ALA A 188 -5.41 -12.70 7.45
N LEU A 189 -4.73 -11.73 8.05
CA LEU A 189 -4.53 -10.41 7.44
C LEU A 189 -3.38 -10.41 6.41
N TYR A 190 -2.31 -11.17 6.67
CA TYR A 190 -1.14 -11.20 5.80
C TYR A 190 -1.43 -11.53 4.32
N PRO A 191 -2.22 -12.59 3.98
CA PRO A 191 -2.55 -12.86 2.59
C PRO A 191 -3.36 -11.75 1.93
N LEU A 192 -4.21 -11.05 2.68
CA LEU A 192 -4.95 -9.88 2.18
C LEU A 192 -4.01 -8.72 1.87
N LEU A 193 -3.07 -8.42 2.75
CA LEU A 193 -2.05 -7.37 2.53
C LEU A 193 -1.14 -7.72 1.34
N LEU A 194 -0.76 -8.98 1.20
CA LEU A 194 0.05 -9.44 0.07
C LEU A 194 -0.71 -9.35 -1.25
N ALA A 195 -1.97 -9.80 -1.28
CA ALA A 195 -2.82 -9.68 -2.47
C ALA A 195 -2.99 -8.22 -2.88
N PHE A 196 -3.20 -7.34 -1.90
CA PHE A 196 -3.29 -5.91 -2.14
C PHE A 196 -1.98 -5.32 -2.69
N LEU A 197 -0.83 -5.66 -2.10
CA LEU A 197 0.46 -5.22 -2.61
C LEU A 197 0.67 -5.63 -4.08
N VAL A 198 0.28 -6.86 -4.43
CA VAL A 198 0.37 -7.36 -5.81
C VAL A 198 -0.57 -6.55 -6.72
N ILE A 199 -1.80 -6.27 -6.29
CA ILE A 199 -2.77 -5.50 -7.07
C ILE A 199 -2.27 -4.06 -7.28
N THR A 200 -1.74 -3.40 -6.24
CA THR A 200 -1.20 -2.04 -6.34
C THR A 200 0.03 -1.96 -7.23
N LEU A 201 0.95 -2.94 -7.12
CA LEU A 201 2.12 -3.02 -8.01
C LEU A 201 1.71 -3.30 -9.45
N ALA A 202 0.77 -4.22 -9.68
CA ALA A 202 0.25 -4.50 -11.01
C ALA A 202 -0.45 -3.27 -11.60
N GLY A 203 -1.25 -2.56 -10.80
CA GLY A 203 -1.86 -1.30 -11.18
C GLY A 203 -0.83 -0.20 -11.51
N ALA A 204 0.21 -0.06 -10.68
CA ALA A 204 1.27 0.90 -10.93
C ALA A 204 2.05 0.58 -12.21
N VAL A 205 2.37 -0.70 -12.45
CA VAL A 205 3.03 -1.14 -13.69
C VAL A 205 2.12 -0.91 -14.90
N TYR A 206 0.82 -1.21 -14.77
CA TYR A 206 -0.16 -0.95 -15.83
C TYR A 206 -0.22 0.55 -16.16
N MET A 207 -0.27 1.43 -15.16
CA MET A 207 -0.24 2.88 -15.34
C MET A 207 1.07 3.36 -15.97
N ALA A 208 2.22 2.87 -15.49
CA ALA A 208 3.54 3.21 -16.02
C ALA A 208 3.75 2.71 -17.47
N ALA A 209 3.11 1.60 -17.84
CA ALA A 209 3.12 1.06 -19.19
C ALA A 209 2.16 1.79 -20.16
N GLY A 210 1.55 2.91 -19.71
CA GLY A 210 0.61 3.68 -20.52
C GLY A 210 -0.81 3.12 -20.48
N GLY A 211 -1.15 2.33 -19.47
CA GLY A 211 -2.46 1.71 -19.32
C GLY A 211 -3.64 2.68 -19.16
N ASN A 212 -3.35 3.96 -18.91
CA ASN A 212 -4.31 5.07 -19.04
C ASN A 212 -3.98 6.01 -20.20
N ALA A 213 -2.83 5.80 -20.87
CA ALA A 213 -2.52 6.49 -22.11
C ALA A 213 -3.05 5.62 -23.25
N GLY A 214 -4.36 5.54 -23.37
CA GLY A 214 -5.12 5.14 -24.53
C GLY A 214 -4.55 4.05 -25.40
N SER A 215 -4.52 2.84 -24.87
CA SER A 215 -4.49 1.66 -25.74
C SER A 215 -5.88 1.36 -26.33
N GLY A 216 -6.87 2.20 -26.04
CA GLY A 216 -8.17 2.18 -26.69
C GLY A 216 -8.04 2.61 -28.16
N ASN A 217 -8.90 2.10 -29.00
CA ASN A 217 -9.01 2.56 -30.38
C ASN A 217 -9.34 4.05 -30.38
N VAL A 218 -8.45 4.89 -30.95
CA VAL A 218 -8.73 6.29 -31.14
C VAL A 218 -9.89 6.40 -32.14
N VAL A 219 -11.06 6.78 -31.68
CA VAL A 219 -12.25 6.93 -32.52
C VAL A 219 -12.34 8.32 -33.14
N TYR A 220 -11.68 9.30 -32.51
CA TYR A 220 -11.60 10.65 -33.01
C TYR A 220 -10.30 11.32 -32.59
N ARG A 221 -9.66 12.04 -33.53
CA ARG A 221 -8.50 12.87 -33.24
C ARG A 221 -8.52 14.12 -34.13
N GLN A 222 -8.30 15.25 -33.52
CA GLN A 222 -8.14 16.51 -34.22
C GLN A 222 -7.02 17.31 -33.58
N SER A 223 -6.12 17.84 -34.42
CA SER A 223 -5.13 18.83 -34.00
C SER A 223 -5.15 19.95 -35.04
N ALA A 224 -5.14 21.18 -34.58
CA ALA A 224 -5.03 22.34 -35.47
C ALA A 224 -4.34 23.49 -34.73
N ALA A 225 -3.64 24.31 -35.49
CA ALA A 225 -3.28 25.65 -35.11
C ALA A 225 -4.32 26.59 -35.82
N PHE A 226 -4.88 27.49 -35.09
CA PHE A 226 -5.93 28.35 -35.56
C PHE A 226 -5.64 29.82 -35.20
N ASP A 227 -5.83 30.71 -36.18
CA ASP A 227 -5.77 32.14 -35.94
C ASP A 227 -7.19 32.63 -35.63
N PRO A 228 -7.44 33.24 -34.46
CA PRO A 228 -8.76 33.75 -34.11
C PRO A 228 -9.31 34.76 -35.11
N ALA A 229 -8.47 35.40 -35.92
CA ALA A 229 -8.87 36.31 -36.96
C ALA A 229 -9.53 35.61 -38.17
N ASP A 230 -9.36 34.33 -38.36
CA ASP A 230 -9.92 33.52 -39.44
C ASP A 230 -11.40 33.14 -39.23
N GLY A 231 -11.99 33.45 -38.10
CA GLY A 231 -13.39 33.18 -37.76
C GLY A 231 -13.57 31.91 -36.87
N ALA A 232 -14.80 31.40 -36.77
CA ALA A 232 -15.13 30.26 -35.94
C ALA A 232 -14.63 28.94 -36.55
N LEU A 233 -14.11 28.04 -35.72
CA LEU A 233 -13.79 26.68 -36.13
C LEU A 233 -15.07 25.91 -36.48
N PRO A 234 -15.07 25.15 -37.60
CA PRO A 234 -16.24 24.36 -37.95
C PRO A 234 -16.45 23.20 -36.95
N ASP A 235 -17.69 22.96 -36.59
CA ASP A 235 -18.09 21.80 -35.82
C ASP A 235 -17.63 20.52 -36.51
N ARG A 236 -17.16 19.55 -35.73
CA ARG A 236 -16.76 18.23 -36.21
C ARG A 236 -17.58 17.15 -35.54
N THR A 237 -17.88 16.11 -36.28
CA THR A 237 -18.68 14.99 -35.78
C THR A 237 -17.91 13.69 -35.81
N PHE A 238 -18.21 12.80 -34.87
CA PHE A 238 -17.71 11.42 -34.85
C PHE A 238 -18.80 10.47 -34.37
N THR A 239 -18.61 9.18 -34.64
CA THR A 239 -19.47 8.09 -34.17
C THR A 239 -18.62 7.03 -33.50
N VAL A 240 -19.23 6.20 -32.65
CA VAL A 240 -18.54 5.07 -31.98
C VAL A 240 -19.16 3.75 -32.42
N ASP A 241 -18.29 2.73 -32.54
CA ASP A 241 -18.71 1.39 -32.99
C ASP A 241 -19.23 0.50 -31.87
N GLN A 242 -19.00 0.90 -30.62
CA GLN A 242 -19.42 0.15 -29.43
C GLN A 242 -19.98 1.11 -28.38
N THR A 243 -20.98 0.63 -27.62
CA THR A 243 -21.44 1.37 -26.43
C THR A 243 -20.48 1.11 -25.27
N GLY A 244 -19.93 2.18 -24.70
CA GLY A 244 -18.94 2.04 -23.63
C GLY A 244 -18.56 3.37 -22.98
N TRP A 245 -17.54 3.30 -22.14
CA TRP A 245 -16.90 4.48 -21.56
C TRP A 245 -15.74 4.90 -22.45
N TYR A 246 -15.68 6.17 -22.78
CA TYR A 246 -14.66 6.77 -23.63
C TYR A 246 -13.98 7.91 -22.89
N THR A 247 -12.68 8.05 -23.07
CA THR A 247 -11.92 9.19 -22.56
C THR A 247 -11.81 10.24 -23.65
N VAL A 248 -12.13 11.46 -23.30
CA VAL A 248 -11.93 12.65 -24.14
C VAL A 248 -10.78 13.42 -23.54
N ASP A 249 -9.65 13.42 -24.21
CA ASP A 249 -8.48 14.23 -23.85
C ASP A 249 -8.44 15.49 -24.71
N TRP A 250 -8.18 16.60 -24.05
CA TRP A 250 -8.09 17.90 -24.67
C TRP A 250 -6.91 18.68 -24.12
N ALA A 251 -6.02 19.07 -25.02
CA ALA A 251 -4.88 19.93 -24.72
C ALA A 251 -4.98 21.20 -25.56
N LEU A 252 -4.83 22.35 -24.93
CA LEU A 252 -4.96 23.66 -25.52
C LEU A 252 -3.80 24.55 -25.08
N ASP A 253 -3.28 25.32 -26.03
CA ASP A 253 -2.48 26.52 -25.80
C ASP A 253 -3.18 27.66 -26.51
N SER A 254 -3.82 28.53 -25.74
CA SER A 254 -4.68 29.58 -26.29
C SER A 254 -3.98 30.94 -26.39
N GLY A 255 -2.72 31.05 -25.92
CA GLY A 255 -2.04 32.35 -25.90
C GLY A 255 -2.79 33.45 -25.11
N GLY A 256 -3.61 33.03 -24.12
CA GLY A 256 -4.43 33.93 -23.30
C GLY A 256 -5.87 34.12 -23.76
N ALA A 257 -6.26 33.62 -24.94
CA ALA A 257 -7.67 33.66 -25.38
C ALA A 257 -8.53 32.68 -24.58
N GLU A 258 -9.77 33.06 -24.29
CA GLU A 258 -10.74 32.15 -23.68
C GLU A 258 -11.32 31.21 -24.74
N VAL A 259 -11.20 29.91 -24.52
CA VAL A 259 -11.71 28.88 -25.43
C VAL A 259 -12.59 27.91 -24.65
N THR A 260 -13.83 27.74 -25.12
CA THR A 260 -14.76 26.75 -24.62
C THR A 260 -14.76 25.52 -25.53
N PHE A 261 -14.48 24.36 -24.99
CA PHE A 261 -14.54 23.07 -25.65
C PHE A 261 -15.81 22.33 -25.22
N GLN A 262 -16.60 21.88 -26.16
CA GLN A 262 -17.85 21.17 -25.93
C GLN A 262 -17.93 19.89 -26.74
N VAL A 263 -18.45 18.81 -26.11
CA VAL A 263 -18.91 17.61 -26.79
C VAL A 263 -20.38 17.43 -26.51
N THR A 264 -21.18 17.40 -27.57
CA THR A 264 -22.64 17.27 -27.47
C THR A 264 -23.13 16.00 -28.16
N ASP A 265 -24.25 15.45 -27.67
CA ASP A 265 -24.96 14.35 -28.34
C ASP A 265 -25.82 14.90 -29.52
N GLU A 266 -26.49 14.01 -30.26
CA GLU A 266 -27.36 14.35 -31.38
C GLU A 266 -28.62 15.18 -30.99
N ASN A 267 -28.96 15.24 -29.70
CA ASN A 267 -30.03 16.06 -29.17
C ASN A 267 -29.56 17.45 -28.72
N GLY A 268 -28.24 17.72 -28.85
CA GLY A 268 -27.62 18.97 -28.38
C GLY A 268 -27.34 18.99 -26.88
N SER A 269 -27.48 17.86 -26.17
CA SER A 269 -27.13 17.78 -24.73
C SER A 269 -25.61 17.75 -24.56
N SER A 270 -25.09 18.66 -23.72
CA SER A 270 -23.64 18.70 -23.43
C SER A 270 -23.21 17.54 -22.58
N LEU A 271 -22.21 16.79 -23.07
CA LEU A 271 -21.53 15.70 -22.34
C LEU A 271 -20.23 16.18 -21.73
N VAL A 272 -19.57 17.13 -22.37
CA VAL A 272 -18.37 17.83 -21.91
C VAL A 272 -18.54 19.31 -22.20
N ASP A 273 -18.21 20.15 -21.25
CA ASP A 273 -18.22 21.59 -21.37
C ASP A 273 -17.10 22.16 -20.49
N ILE A 274 -16.03 22.64 -21.11
CA ILE A 274 -14.81 23.08 -20.41
C ILE A 274 -14.35 24.39 -21.05
N THR A 275 -14.16 25.40 -20.23
CA THR A 275 -13.61 26.71 -20.66
C THR A 275 -12.21 26.87 -20.08
N CYS A 276 -11.27 27.28 -20.90
CA CYS A 276 -9.89 27.56 -20.55
C CYS A 276 -9.40 28.87 -21.16
N SER A 277 -8.50 29.53 -20.47
CA SER A 277 -7.92 30.82 -20.88
C SER A 277 -6.40 30.84 -20.89
N ASP A 278 -5.75 29.70 -21.01
CA ASP A 278 -4.28 29.60 -21.06
C ASP A 278 -3.87 28.17 -21.47
N LEU A 279 -2.66 27.74 -21.10
CA LEU A 279 -2.24 26.34 -21.30
C LEU A 279 -3.10 25.40 -20.45
N CYS A 280 -3.87 24.54 -21.13
CA CYS A 280 -4.83 23.63 -20.49
C CYS A 280 -4.63 22.20 -21.00
N ASN A 281 -4.68 21.25 -20.07
CA ASN A 281 -4.69 19.83 -20.40
C ASN A 281 -5.75 19.15 -19.53
N CYS A 282 -6.84 18.72 -20.15
CA CYS A 282 -7.98 18.14 -19.45
C CYS A 282 -8.36 16.80 -20.05
N GLY A 283 -8.83 15.90 -19.21
CA GLY A 283 -9.39 14.62 -19.63
C GLY A 283 -10.72 14.35 -18.92
N ASN A 284 -11.74 13.95 -19.68
CA ASN A 284 -13.05 13.56 -19.17
C ASN A 284 -13.44 12.19 -19.65
N THR A 285 -14.09 11.41 -18.79
CA THR A 285 -14.63 10.10 -19.16
C THR A 285 -16.14 10.21 -19.32
N ILE A 286 -16.63 9.88 -20.49
CA ILE A 286 -18.05 9.97 -20.86
C ILE A 286 -18.56 8.63 -21.41
N ARG A 287 -19.84 8.39 -21.27
CA ARG A 287 -20.48 7.19 -21.82
C ARG A 287 -21.05 7.51 -23.19
N LEU A 288 -20.56 6.82 -24.23
CA LEU A 288 -21.04 6.94 -25.59
C LEU A 288 -21.79 5.68 -26.02
N LYS A 289 -22.76 5.83 -26.92
CA LYS A 289 -23.59 4.76 -27.44
C LYS A 289 -23.28 4.48 -28.89
N LYS A 290 -23.21 3.19 -29.22
CA LYS A 290 -22.98 2.73 -30.60
C LYS A 290 -23.96 3.37 -31.59
N GLY A 291 -23.38 3.96 -32.66
CA GLY A 291 -24.12 4.49 -33.78
C GLY A 291 -24.71 5.87 -33.58
N GLU A 292 -24.65 6.45 -32.36
CA GLU A 292 -24.98 7.83 -32.12
C GLU A 292 -23.88 8.76 -32.68
N THR A 293 -24.27 9.94 -33.13
CA THR A 293 -23.36 10.96 -33.63
C THR A 293 -23.11 12.02 -32.57
N TYR A 294 -21.86 12.31 -32.33
CA TYR A 294 -21.40 13.28 -31.34
C TYR A 294 -20.72 14.44 -32.04
N THR A 295 -20.96 15.66 -31.56
CA THR A 295 -20.41 16.90 -32.15
C THR A 295 -19.38 17.48 -31.20
N VAL A 296 -18.20 17.78 -31.74
CA VAL A 296 -17.13 18.51 -31.08
C VAL A 296 -17.19 19.95 -31.58
N ARG A 297 -17.29 20.88 -30.61
CA ARG A 297 -17.35 22.32 -30.88
C ARG A 297 -16.30 23.05 -30.07
N TYR A 298 -15.73 24.09 -30.69
CA TYR A 298 -14.86 25.05 -30.04
C TYR A 298 -15.47 26.44 -30.18
N GLU A 299 -15.72 27.10 -29.07
CA GLU A 299 -16.16 28.50 -29.02
C GLU A 299 -15.00 29.36 -28.51
N LEU A 300 -14.61 30.34 -29.30
CA LEU A 300 -13.57 31.30 -28.97
C LEU A 300 -14.23 32.55 -28.39
N GLY A 301 -13.81 32.93 -27.17
CA GLY A 301 -14.09 34.24 -26.61
C GLY A 301 -13.39 35.32 -27.42
N ALA A 302 -13.76 36.58 -27.19
CA ALA A 302 -13.19 37.72 -27.92
C ALA A 302 -11.65 37.72 -27.73
N PRO A 303 -10.86 37.65 -28.82
CA PRO A 303 -9.40 37.61 -28.71
C PRO A 303 -8.86 38.99 -28.31
N ASP A 304 -8.01 39.02 -27.28
CA ASP A 304 -7.27 40.22 -26.87
C ASP A 304 -5.88 40.32 -27.52
N GLY A 305 -5.53 39.39 -28.42
CA GLY A 305 -4.23 39.35 -29.05
C GLY A 305 -4.13 38.48 -30.29
N SER A 306 -3.02 38.59 -30.98
CA SER A 306 -2.73 37.97 -32.27
C SER A 306 -2.09 36.58 -32.19
N ASP A 307 -2.19 35.89 -31.07
CA ASP A 307 -1.50 34.62 -30.91
C ASP A 307 -2.33 33.45 -31.43
N GLN A 308 -1.67 32.50 -32.08
CA GLN A 308 -2.31 31.30 -32.60
C GLN A 308 -2.77 30.40 -31.44
N VAL A 309 -4.03 29.93 -31.57
CA VAL A 309 -4.56 28.89 -30.68
C VAL A 309 -4.18 27.52 -31.24
N VAL A 310 -3.48 26.73 -30.45
CA VAL A 310 -3.12 25.36 -30.80
C VAL A 310 -3.88 24.39 -29.92
N PHE A 311 -4.56 23.42 -30.52
CA PHE A 311 -5.26 22.40 -29.75
C PHE A 311 -5.06 20.99 -30.28
N LEU A 312 -5.20 20.04 -29.40
CA LEU A 312 -5.24 18.60 -29.69
C LEU A 312 -6.40 17.99 -28.90
N THR A 313 -7.33 17.37 -29.63
CA THR A 313 -8.41 16.58 -29.03
C THR A 313 -8.31 15.16 -29.49
N SER A 314 -8.47 14.21 -28.58
CA SER A 314 -8.56 12.77 -28.89
C SER A 314 -9.66 12.12 -28.05
N VAL A 315 -10.46 11.26 -28.69
CA VAL A 315 -11.47 10.42 -28.06
C VAL A 315 -11.09 8.97 -28.30
N TRP A 316 -11.09 8.21 -27.27
CA TRP A 316 -10.61 6.84 -27.31
C TRP A 316 -11.32 5.97 -26.25
N GLY A 317 -11.52 4.66 -26.53
CA GLY A 317 -12.25 3.73 -25.69
C GLY A 317 -11.87 2.28 -25.92
#